data_29fb94ddc5e8c9f0441a0be4baa51b4f
#
_entry.id   29fb94ddc5e8c9f0441a0be4baa51b4f
#
_cell.length_a   1.000
_cell.length_b   1.000
_cell.length_c   1.000
_cell.angle_alpha   90.00
_cell.angle_beta   90.00
_cell.angle_gamma   90.00
#
_symmetry.space_group_name_H-M   'P 1'
#
loop_
_entity.id
_entity.type
_entity.pdbx_description
1 polymer ?
#
loop_
_entity_poly.entity_id
_entity_poly.type
_entity_poly.pdbx_seq_one_letter_code
_entity_poly.pdbx_strand_id
1 'polypeptide(L)'
;MTFDRAPEFPFWFCIMALIAGAVSFLNASIVVRLGMLRMVSGALGLQIVLAGAMVLAFSLGLPPALQFPLYIAWQTSVFANAALTLGNINALGMEPLGHIAGMGASVIACFATVGSVLLTVPVGLMFNGTPMPLLLAVFCAVVLARLLMIRLSQRQDRAA
;
A
#
# COMPACT_ATOMS: atom_id res chain seq x y z
N MET A 1 1.47 -23.15 6.23
CA MET A 1 0.86 -21.79 6.19
C MET A 1 1.01 -21.15 7.55
N THR A 2 1.21 -19.83 7.62
CA THR A 2 1.52 -19.10 8.87
C THR A 2 0.48 -19.30 9.98
N PHE A 3 -0.80 -19.39 9.64
CA PHE A 3 -1.91 -19.47 10.62
C PHE A 3 -2.81 -20.72 10.47
N ASP A 4 -2.49 -21.62 9.55
CA ASP A 4 -3.26 -22.84 9.22
C ASP A 4 -4.77 -22.63 8.97
N ARG A 5 -5.13 -21.44 8.45
CA ARG A 5 -6.51 -21.01 8.15
C ARG A 5 -6.77 -20.78 6.67
N ALA A 6 -6.15 -21.59 5.81
CA ALA A 6 -6.33 -21.47 4.36
C ALA A 6 -7.79 -21.51 3.86
N PRO A 7 -8.67 -22.36 4.44
CA PRO A 7 -10.08 -22.39 4.01
C PRO A 7 -10.86 -21.09 4.27
N GLU A 8 -10.42 -20.31 5.27
CA GLU A 8 -11.07 -19.03 5.64
C GLU A 8 -10.59 -17.85 4.77
N PHE A 9 -9.53 -18.04 3.96
CA PHE A 9 -8.93 -16.97 3.15
C PHE A 9 -9.94 -16.20 2.27
N PRO A 10 -10.84 -16.86 1.51
CA PRO A 10 -11.78 -16.15 0.66
C PRO A 10 -12.73 -15.24 1.46
N PHE A 11 -13.13 -15.67 2.65
CA PHE A 11 -13.99 -14.90 3.53
C PHE A 11 -13.29 -13.62 4.03
N TRP A 12 -12.08 -13.75 4.57
CA TRP A 12 -11.31 -12.62 5.06
C TRP A 12 -10.91 -11.66 3.94
N PHE A 13 -10.57 -12.20 2.77
CA PHE A 13 -10.26 -11.39 1.59
C PHE A 13 -11.48 -10.58 1.13
N CYS A 14 -12.67 -11.17 1.14
CA CYS A 14 -13.91 -10.47 0.81
C CYS A 14 -14.15 -9.28 1.76
N ILE A 15 -13.98 -9.48 3.06
CA ILE A 15 -14.11 -8.40 4.06
C ILE A 15 -13.11 -7.27 3.78
N MET A 16 -11.84 -7.61 3.57
CA MET A 16 -10.80 -6.63 3.25
C MET A 16 -11.11 -5.85 1.97
N ALA A 17 -11.59 -6.54 0.93
CA ALA A 17 -11.96 -5.92 -0.34
C ALA A 17 -13.17 -4.97 -0.20
N LEU A 18 -14.18 -5.34 0.57
CA LEU A 18 -15.34 -4.48 0.86
C LEU A 18 -14.92 -3.21 1.62
N ILE A 19 -14.05 -3.35 2.62
CA ILE A 19 -13.53 -2.20 3.37
C ILE A 19 -12.70 -1.29 2.45
N ALA A 20 -11.82 -1.86 1.62
CA ALA A 20 -11.04 -1.10 0.65
C ALA A 20 -11.92 -0.37 -0.37
N GLY A 21 -13.00 -1.00 -0.84
CA GLY A 21 -14.01 -0.38 -1.68
C GLY A 21 -14.68 0.82 -1.01
N ALA A 22 -15.12 0.67 0.24
CA ALA A 22 -15.70 1.77 1.02
C ALA A 22 -14.68 2.93 1.20
N VAL A 23 -13.42 2.62 1.50
CA VAL A 23 -12.34 3.61 1.61
C VAL A 23 -12.10 4.33 0.28
N SER A 24 -12.21 3.64 -0.86
CA SER A 24 -12.11 4.25 -2.19
C SER A 24 -13.21 5.28 -2.45
N PHE A 25 -14.44 5.02 -2.02
CA PHE A 25 -15.51 6.04 -2.08
C PHE A 25 -15.23 7.24 -1.18
N LEU A 26 -14.73 7.02 0.03
CA LEU A 26 -14.30 8.10 0.93
C LEU A 26 -13.17 8.92 0.30
N ASN A 27 -12.21 8.27 -0.35
CA ASN A 27 -11.12 8.94 -1.07
C ASN A 27 -11.65 9.93 -2.11
N ALA A 28 -12.63 9.53 -2.92
CA ALA A 28 -13.22 10.40 -3.94
C ALA A 28 -13.82 11.71 -3.36
N SER A 29 -14.40 11.61 -2.16
CA SER A 29 -14.97 12.78 -1.47
C SER A 29 -13.91 13.67 -0.81
N ILE A 30 -12.87 13.09 -0.27
CA ILE A 30 -11.86 13.77 0.55
C ILE A 30 -10.77 14.40 -0.34
N VAL A 31 -10.39 13.73 -1.43
CA VAL A 31 -9.30 14.16 -2.32
C VAL A 31 -9.57 15.50 -2.95
N VAL A 32 -10.83 15.82 -3.22
CA VAL A 32 -11.26 17.14 -3.77
C VAL A 32 -10.92 18.30 -2.82
N ARG A 33 -10.94 18.03 -1.51
CA ARG A 33 -10.65 19.04 -0.47
C ARG A 33 -9.19 19.10 -0.08
N LEU A 34 -8.54 17.95 0.06
CA LEU A 34 -7.16 17.86 0.55
C LEU A 34 -6.11 17.93 -0.57
N GLY A 35 -6.48 17.56 -1.79
CA GLY A 35 -5.55 17.37 -2.91
C GLY A 35 -4.87 15.99 -2.89
N MET A 36 -4.54 15.50 -4.09
CA MET A 36 -3.99 14.15 -4.31
C MET A 36 -2.66 13.91 -3.59
N LEU A 37 -1.73 14.87 -3.66
CA LEU A 37 -0.40 14.76 -3.03
C LEU A 37 -0.47 14.63 -1.51
N ARG A 38 -1.29 15.47 -0.86
CA ARG A 38 -1.45 15.44 0.60
C ARG A 38 -2.13 14.15 1.04
N MET A 39 -3.11 13.68 0.27
CA MET A 39 -3.83 12.43 0.54
C MET A 39 -2.89 11.22 0.48
N VAL A 40 -2.15 11.07 -0.60
CA VAL A 40 -1.17 9.99 -0.77
C VAL A 40 -0.09 10.06 0.32
N SER A 41 0.44 11.25 0.56
CA SER A 41 1.47 11.50 1.57
C SER A 41 1.00 11.13 2.97
N GLY A 42 -0.22 11.50 3.35
CA GLY A 42 -0.84 11.15 4.64
C GLY A 42 -1.07 9.65 4.79
N ALA A 43 -1.65 9.01 3.76
CA ALA A 43 -1.91 7.57 3.75
C ALA A 43 -0.62 6.75 3.90
N LEU A 44 0.44 7.10 3.15
CA LEU A 44 1.75 6.47 3.28
C LEU A 44 2.36 6.69 4.67
N GLY A 45 2.23 7.91 5.24
CA GLY A 45 2.71 8.19 6.60
C GLY A 45 2.04 7.34 7.66
N LEU A 46 0.71 7.21 7.61
CA LEU A 46 -0.05 6.34 8.51
C LEU A 46 0.38 4.88 8.34
N GLN A 47 0.54 4.42 7.09
CA GLN A 47 0.93 3.03 6.81
C GLN A 47 2.33 2.70 7.33
N ILE A 48 3.28 3.64 7.33
CA ILE A 48 4.61 3.45 7.93
C ILE A 48 4.47 3.15 9.42
N VAL A 49 3.64 3.92 10.14
CA VAL A 49 3.42 3.72 11.57
C VAL A 49 2.79 2.35 11.83
N LEU A 50 1.75 1.99 11.08
CA LEU A 50 1.07 0.70 11.23
C LEU A 50 1.97 -0.49 10.89
N ALA A 51 2.74 -0.40 9.79
CA ALA A 51 3.66 -1.46 9.39
C ALA A 51 4.82 -1.59 10.38
N GLY A 52 5.38 -0.47 10.84
CA GLY A 52 6.44 -0.45 11.86
C GLY A 52 5.97 -1.05 13.19
N ALA A 53 4.76 -0.69 13.64
CA ALA A 53 4.15 -1.26 14.84
C ALA A 53 3.96 -2.78 14.72
N MET A 54 3.54 -3.27 13.53
CA MET A 54 3.40 -4.72 13.29
C MET A 54 4.74 -5.44 13.29
N VAL A 55 5.76 -4.90 12.62
CA VAL A 55 7.12 -5.46 12.66
C VAL A 55 7.61 -5.57 14.10
N LEU A 56 7.45 -4.51 14.88
CA LEU A 56 7.84 -4.48 16.28
C LEU A 56 7.06 -5.51 17.13
N ALA A 57 5.74 -5.57 16.98
CA ALA A 57 4.89 -6.49 17.72
C ALA A 57 5.26 -7.96 17.47
N PHE A 58 5.51 -8.33 16.21
CA PHE A 58 5.95 -9.69 15.87
C PHE A 58 7.38 -9.98 16.33
N SER A 59 8.27 -8.98 16.32
CA SER A 59 9.65 -9.12 16.82
C SER A 59 9.71 -9.32 18.34
N LEU A 60 8.79 -8.72 19.09
CA LEU A 60 8.70 -8.83 20.54
C LEU A 60 7.98 -10.11 21.01
N GLY A 61 7.52 -10.97 20.08
CA GLY A 61 6.88 -12.23 20.43
C GLY A 61 5.42 -12.08 20.80
N LEU A 62 4.61 -11.56 19.89
CA LEU A 62 3.16 -11.39 20.09
C LEU A 62 2.49 -12.70 20.51
N PRO A 63 1.59 -12.69 21.51
CA PRO A 63 0.84 -13.88 21.93
C PRO A 63 0.10 -14.53 20.74
N PRO A 64 0.12 -15.86 20.59
CA PRO A 64 -0.48 -16.56 19.45
C PRO A 64 -1.95 -16.19 19.20
N ALA A 65 -2.72 -15.96 20.26
CA ALA A 65 -4.12 -15.57 20.17
C ALA A 65 -4.33 -14.21 19.47
N LEU A 66 -3.35 -13.30 19.53
CA LEU A 66 -3.43 -11.97 18.96
C LEU A 66 -2.77 -11.87 17.56
N GLN A 67 -1.94 -12.84 17.18
CA GLN A 67 -1.21 -12.79 15.91
C GLN A 67 -2.14 -12.72 14.70
N PHE A 68 -3.12 -13.60 14.63
CA PHE A 68 -4.05 -13.65 13.50
C PHE A 68 -4.95 -12.41 13.39
N PRO A 69 -5.69 -11.98 14.43
CA PRO A 69 -6.56 -10.82 14.33
C PRO A 69 -5.79 -9.52 14.02
N LEU A 70 -4.62 -9.33 14.63
CA LEU A 70 -3.78 -8.16 14.32
C LEU A 70 -3.21 -8.21 12.90
N TYR A 71 -2.82 -9.39 12.42
CA TYR A 71 -2.38 -9.57 11.04
C TYR A 71 -3.49 -9.21 10.04
N ILE A 72 -4.73 -9.66 10.25
CA ILE A 72 -5.88 -9.33 9.41
C ILE A 72 -6.18 -7.82 9.45
N ALA A 73 -6.17 -7.21 10.64
CA ALA A 73 -6.38 -5.78 10.79
C ALA A 73 -5.30 -4.96 10.04
N TRP A 74 -4.04 -5.34 10.17
CA TRP A 74 -2.94 -4.74 9.44
C TRP A 74 -3.07 -4.95 7.93
N GLN A 75 -3.37 -6.16 7.48
CA GLN A 75 -3.57 -6.46 6.06
C GLN A 75 -4.72 -5.62 5.48
N THR A 76 -5.81 -5.45 6.23
CA THR A 76 -6.91 -4.56 5.86
C THR A 76 -6.43 -3.12 5.69
N SER A 77 -5.54 -2.63 6.57
CA SER A 77 -4.97 -1.29 6.44
C SER A 77 -4.08 -1.15 5.19
N VAL A 78 -3.37 -2.20 4.77
CA VAL A 78 -2.60 -2.21 3.52
C VAL A 78 -3.53 -2.09 2.30
N PHE A 79 -4.65 -2.83 2.27
CA PHE A 79 -5.64 -2.71 1.21
C PHE A 79 -6.31 -1.33 1.19
N ALA A 80 -6.65 -0.79 2.36
CA ALA A 80 -7.18 0.57 2.48
C ALA A 80 -6.18 1.63 2.00
N ASN A 81 -4.91 1.48 2.34
CA ASN A 81 -3.84 2.36 1.84
C ASN A 81 -3.72 2.29 0.31
N ALA A 82 -3.79 1.09 -0.29
CA ALA A 82 -3.80 0.93 -1.74
C ALA A 82 -5.00 1.64 -2.38
N ALA A 83 -6.19 1.52 -1.80
CA ALA A 83 -7.41 2.20 -2.26
C ALA A 83 -7.28 3.74 -2.21
N LEU A 84 -6.57 4.28 -1.21
CA LEU A 84 -6.30 5.72 -1.08
C LEU A 84 -5.21 6.22 -2.03
N THR A 85 -4.27 5.39 -2.43
CA THR A 85 -3.04 5.84 -3.11
C THR A 85 -3.02 5.55 -4.59
N LEU A 86 -3.47 4.37 -5.06
CA LEU A 86 -3.32 3.94 -6.45
C LEU A 86 -3.98 4.88 -7.45
N GLY A 87 -5.24 5.27 -7.23
CA GLY A 87 -5.96 6.18 -8.11
C GLY A 87 -5.31 7.55 -8.17
N ASN A 88 -4.93 8.08 -7.01
CA ASN A 88 -4.33 9.40 -6.89
C ASN A 88 -2.93 9.47 -7.52
N ILE A 89 -2.10 8.43 -7.35
CA ILE A 89 -0.76 8.36 -7.97
C ILE A 89 -0.88 8.24 -9.49
N ASN A 90 -1.81 7.42 -9.99
CA ASN A 90 -2.06 7.31 -11.44
C ASN A 90 -2.54 8.63 -12.02
N ALA A 91 -3.47 9.33 -11.36
CA ALA A 91 -3.93 10.64 -11.79
C ALA A 91 -2.80 11.67 -11.84
N LEU A 92 -1.98 11.76 -10.79
CA LEU A 92 -0.80 12.62 -10.73
C LEU A 92 0.22 12.31 -11.84
N GLY A 93 0.45 11.02 -12.12
CA GLY A 93 1.37 10.59 -13.18
C GLY A 93 0.87 10.89 -14.58
N MET A 94 -0.46 10.97 -14.77
CA MET A 94 -1.08 11.25 -16.06
C MET A 94 -1.36 12.73 -16.31
N GLU A 95 -1.31 13.57 -15.27
CA GLU A 95 -1.61 15.02 -15.38
C GLU A 95 -0.80 15.70 -16.50
N PRO A 96 0.54 15.50 -16.62
CA PRO A 96 1.32 16.11 -17.70
C PRO A 96 1.12 15.44 -19.08
N LEU A 97 0.45 14.28 -19.15
CA LEU A 97 0.34 13.43 -20.35
C LEU A 97 -1.03 13.54 -21.02
N GLY A 98 -1.84 14.54 -20.72
CA GLY A 98 -3.23 14.64 -21.17
C GLY A 98 -3.43 14.44 -22.68
N HIS A 99 -2.49 14.90 -23.53
CA HIS A 99 -2.55 14.76 -24.99
C HIS A 99 -2.18 13.33 -25.50
N ILE A 100 -1.58 12.49 -24.66
CA ILE A 100 -1.21 11.09 -24.95
C ILE A 100 -1.66 10.15 -23.82
N ALA A 101 -2.77 10.45 -23.17
CA ALA A 101 -3.22 9.77 -21.95
C ALA A 101 -3.27 8.24 -22.06
N GLY A 102 -3.75 7.71 -23.18
CA GLY A 102 -3.80 6.26 -23.41
C GLY A 102 -2.43 5.59 -23.44
N MET A 103 -1.47 6.20 -24.13
CA MET A 103 -0.08 5.71 -24.17
C MET A 103 0.57 5.85 -22.78
N GLY A 104 0.40 6.99 -22.13
CA GLY A 104 0.91 7.23 -20.78
C GLY A 104 0.42 6.21 -19.77
N ALA A 105 -0.88 5.91 -19.77
CA ALA A 105 -1.48 4.90 -18.90
C ALA A 105 -0.87 3.50 -19.15
N SER A 106 -0.68 3.10 -20.40
CA SER A 106 -0.10 1.81 -20.76
C SER A 106 1.34 1.67 -20.28
N VAL A 107 2.15 2.72 -20.45
CA VAL A 107 3.55 2.76 -19.98
C VAL A 107 3.62 2.68 -18.46
N ILE A 108 2.82 3.49 -17.75
CA ILE A 108 2.76 3.47 -16.27
C ILE A 108 2.35 2.08 -15.79
N ALA A 109 1.31 1.48 -16.36
CA ALA A 109 0.86 0.14 -16.00
C ALA A 109 1.93 -0.94 -16.24
N CYS A 110 2.66 -0.87 -17.35
CA CYS A 110 3.75 -1.79 -17.67
C CYS A 110 4.86 -1.71 -16.61
N PHE A 111 5.36 -0.51 -16.33
CA PHE A 111 6.39 -0.32 -15.31
C PHE A 111 5.93 -0.70 -13.91
N ALA A 112 4.69 -0.39 -13.55
CA ALA A 112 4.11 -0.79 -12.28
C ALA A 112 4.02 -2.31 -12.15
N THR A 113 3.60 -3.01 -13.20
CA THR A 113 3.49 -4.48 -13.20
C THR A 113 4.86 -5.13 -13.08
N VAL A 114 5.82 -4.73 -13.93
CA VAL A 114 7.19 -5.29 -13.88
C VAL A 114 7.84 -4.99 -12.53
N GLY A 115 7.74 -3.75 -12.05
CA GLY A 115 8.28 -3.34 -10.75
C GLY A 115 7.66 -4.12 -9.60
N SER A 116 6.34 -4.36 -9.62
CA SER A 116 5.67 -5.14 -8.57
C SER A 116 6.13 -6.59 -8.56
N VAL A 117 6.31 -7.23 -9.72
CA VAL A 117 6.83 -8.60 -9.82
C VAL A 117 8.25 -8.68 -9.27
N LEU A 118 9.13 -7.76 -9.67
CA LEU A 118 10.53 -7.71 -9.20
C LEU A 118 10.63 -7.55 -7.67
N LEU A 119 9.68 -6.84 -7.06
CA LEU A 119 9.62 -6.68 -5.61
C LEU A 119 8.95 -7.84 -4.90
N THR A 120 7.90 -8.42 -5.48
CA THR A 120 7.07 -9.43 -4.81
C THR A 120 7.69 -10.82 -4.86
N VAL A 121 8.35 -11.19 -5.99
CA VAL A 121 8.94 -12.52 -6.15
C VAL A 121 10.03 -12.81 -5.11
N PRO A 122 11.01 -11.93 -4.85
CA PRO A 122 11.99 -12.18 -3.79
C PRO A 122 11.35 -12.33 -2.41
N VAL A 123 10.34 -11.53 -2.10
CA VAL A 123 9.61 -11.60 -0.82
C VAL A 123 8.91 -12.96 -0.67
N GLY A 124 8.28 -13.45 -1.75
CA GLY A 124 7.67 -14.78 -1.77
C GLY A 124 8.68 -15.92 -1.56
N LEU A 125 9.86 -15.79 -2.17
CA LEU A 125 10.95 -16.78 -2.02
C LEU A 125 11.58 -16.76 -0.62
N MET A 126 11.54 -15.63 0.08
CA MET A 126 12.02 -15.49 1.47
C MET A 126 11.01 -16.03 2.51
N PHE A 127 9.87 -16.56 2.07
CA PHE A 127 8.86 -17.07 2.99
C PHE A 127 9.38 -18.26 3.80
N ASN A 128 9.37 -18.13 5.11
CA ASN A 128 9.91 -19.09 6.08
C ASN A 128 8.83 -19.63 7.06
N GLY A 129 7.57 -19.59 6.67
CA GLY A 129 6.45 -19.98 7.53
C GLY A 129 5.97 -18.88 8.50
N THR A 130 6.64 -17.72 8.54
CA THR A 130 6.26 -16.56 9.35
C THR A 130 5.80 -15.40 8.48
N PRO A 131 5.00 -14.44 9.00
CA PRO A 131 4.61 -13.26 8.24
C PRO A 131 5.73 -12.21 8.15
N MET A 132 6.86 -12.39 8.85
CA MET A 132 7.91 -11.39 9.00
C MET A 132 8.49 -10.88 7.68
N PRO A 133 8.83 -11.73 6.68
CA PRO A 133 9.33 -11.24 5.40
C PRO A 133 8.37 -10.30 4.70
N LEU A 134 7.07 -10.59 4.74
CA LEU A 134 6.04 -9.72 4.16
C LEU A 134 5.90 -8.40 4.92
N LEU A 135 5.90 -8.44 6.26
CA LEU A 135 5.83 -7.23 7.10
C LEU A 135 6.98 -6.28 6.82
N LEU A 136 8.21 -6.80 6.75
CA LEU A 136 9.41 -6.04 6.44
C LEU A 136 9.39 -5.48 5.02
N ALA A 137 8.97 -6.29 4.04
CA ALA A 137 8.88 -5.86 2.65
C ALA A 137 7.89 -4.71 2.48
N VAL A 138 6.69 -4.81 3.07
CA VAL A 138 5.69 -3.74 3.04
C VAL A 138 6.21 -2.50 3.75
N PHE A 139 6.83 -2.64 4.92
CA PHE A 139 7.42 -1.51 5.64
C PHE A 139 8.46 -0.78 4.79
N CYS A 140 9.43 -1.49 4.22
CA CYS A 140 10.46 -0.90 3.35
C CYS A 140 9.86 -0.23 2.11
N ALA A 141 8.87 -0.89 1.46
CA ALA A 141 8.22 -0.35 0.28
C ALA A 141 7.47 0.96 0.57
N VAL A 142 6.74 1.03 1.69
CA VAL A 142 5.99 2.23 2.08
C VAL A 142 6.93 3.37 2.48
N VAL A 143 8.04 3.06 3.18
CA VAL A 143 9.08 4.06 3.50
C VAL A 143 9.69 4.62 2.22
N LEU A 144 10.06 3.76 1.27
CA LEU A 144 10.62 4.18 -0.01
C LEU A 144 9.62 5.05 -0.79
N ALA A 145 8.36 4.60 -0.90
CA ALA A 145 7.30 5.35 -1.56
C ALA A 145 7.12 6.74 -0.93
N ARG A 146 7.14 6.83 0.41
CA ARG A 146 7.03 8.10 1.13
C ARG A 146 8.20 9.03 0.84
N LEU A 147 9.43 8.51 0.82
CA LEU A 147 10.62 9.30 0.49
C LEU A 147 10.57 9.86 -0.93
N LEU A 148 10.10 9.04 -1.90
CA LEU A 148 9.92 9.48 -3.27
C LEU A 148 8.86 10.57 -3.38
N MET A 149 7.74 10.45 -2.67
CA MET A 149 6.69 11.47 -2.64
C MET A 149 7.15 12.79 -2.05
N ILE A 150 7.95 12.76 -0.97
CA ILE A 150 8.53 13.98 -0.39
C ILE A 150 9.45 14.68 -1.39
N ARG A 151 10.29 13.92 -2.09
CA ARG A 151 11.18 14.49 -3.12
C ARG A 151 10.40 15.09 -4.30
N LEU A 152 9.31 14.45 -4.69
CA LEU A 152 8.45 14.94 -5.76
C LEU A 152 7.79 16.27 -5.38
N SER A 153 7.21 16.35 -4.19
CA SER A 153 6.60 17.58 -3.66
C SER A 153 7.59 18.75 -3.63
N GLN A 154 8.80 18.51 -3.10
CA GLN A 154 9.85 19.55 -3.06
C GLN A 154 10.30 20.05 -4.43
N ARG A 155 10.23 19.20 -5.46
CA ARG A 155 10.56 19.62 -6.84
C ARG A 155 9.44 20.51 -7.43
N GLN A 156 8.19 20.20 -7.13
CA GLN A 156 7.07 21.02 -7.59
C GLN A 156 7.09 22.42 -6.94
N ASP A 157 7.37 22.48 -5.62
CA ASP A 157 7.48 23.75 -4.90
C ASP A 157 8.64 24.65 -5.39
N ARG A 158 9.67 24.07 -6.00
CA ARG A 158 10.80 24.83 -6.58
C ARG A 158 10.56 25.27 -8.02
N ALA A 159 9.60 24.67 -8.70
CA ALA A 159 9.27 24.95 -10.09
C ALA A 159 8.11 25.96 -10.24
N ALA A 160 7.37 26.19 -9.16
CA ALA A 160 6.29 27.19 -9.06
C ALA A 160 6.80 28.53 -8.57
#